data_05236a8be44768361e1ede4d88581f0a
#
_entry.id   05236a8be44768361e1ede4d88581f0a
#
_cell.length_a   1.000
_cell.length_b   1.000
_cell.length_c   1.000
_cell.angle_alpha   90.00
_cell.angle_beta   90.00
_cell.angle_gamma   90.00
#
_symmetry.space_group_name_H-M   'P 1'
#
loop_
_entity.id
_entity.type
_entity.pdbx_description
1 polymer ?
#
loop_
_entity_poly.entity_id
_entity_poly.type
_entity_poly.pdbx_seq_one_letter_code
_entity_poly.pdbx_strand_id
1 'polypeptide(L)'
;MLSNPPVISIIDDDGSVRTATHNLVRSLGYVVHTFASAEEFLRSPHLNDTSCVIADVQMPTMSGIELQAHLLAKGHRVPFIFITAFAVESARARAPRAGATCFLTKPFDGETLVKCLDAALEGHGEGTSI
;
A
#
# COMPACT_ATOMS: atom_id res chain seq x y z
N MET A 1 -26.13 -9.52 2.57
CA MET A 1 -25.46 -8.73 3.56
C MET A 1 -24.34 -7.92 2.93
N LEU A 2 -24.29 -6.70 3.27
CA LEU A 2 -23.30 -5.79 2.72
C LEU A 2 -22.12 -5.66 3.64
N SER A 3 -20.95 -5.80 3.07
CA SER A 3 -19.75 -5.51 3.83
C SER A 3 -19.20 -4.19 3.36
N ASN A 4 -18.48 -3.55 4.24
CA ASN A 4 -17.85 -2.29 3.90
C ASN A 4 -16.77 -2.52 2.85
N PRO A 5 -16.60 -1.59 1.92
CA PRO A 5 -15.49 -1.71 0.97
C PRO A 5 -14.16 -1.69 1.70
N PRO A 6 -13.16 -2.37 1.15
CA PRO A 6 -11.83 -2.27 1.73
C PRO A 6 -11.32 -0.84 1.72
N VAL A 7 -10.47 -0.53 2.69
CA VAL A 7 -9.87 0.79 2.84
C VAL A 7 -8.44 0.73 2.35
N ILE A 8 -8.12 1.56 1.38
CA ILE A 8 -6.78 1.60 0.79
C ILE A 8 -6.12 2.91 1.21
N SER A 9 -4.96 2.81 1.83
CA SER A 9 -4.19 3.99 2.20
C SER A 9 -3.03 4.15 1.24
N ILE A 10 -2.93 5.32 0.62
CA ILE A 10 -1.92 5.62 -0.39
C ILE A 10 -0.94 6.61 0.21
N ILE A 11 0.33 6.26 0.22
CA ILE A 11 1.38 7.09 0.81
C ILE A 11 2.43 7.37 -0.25
N ASP A 12 2.55 8.62 -0.67
CA ASP A 12 3.48 9.02 -1.72
C ASP A 12 3.75 10.51 -1.56
N ASP A 13 5.02 10.89 -1.54
CA ASP A 13 5.37 12.29 -1.41
C ASP A 13 5.22 13.05 -2.72
N ASP A 14 5.03 12.35 -3.84
CA ASP A 14 4.78 12.97 -5.14
C ASP A 14 3.27 13.19 -5.29
N GLY A 15 2.85 14.46 -5.23
CA GLY A 15 1.44 14.80 -5.30
C GLY A 15 0.73 14.35 -6.57
N SER A 16 1.43 14.39 -7.70
CA SER A 16 0.84 13.96 -8.97
C SER A 16 0.55 12.46 -8.98
N VAL A 17 1.52 11.68 -8.53
CA VAL A 17 1.35 10.24 -8.45
C VAL A 17 0.27 9.90 -7.43
N ARG A 18 0.29 10.58 -6.28
CA ARG A 18 -0.68 10.34 -5.24
C ARG A 18 -2.11 10.58 -5.73
N THR A 19 -2.32 11.68 -6.45
CA THR A 19 -3.64 12.01 -6.98
C THR A 19 -4.09 11.02 -8.03
N ALA A 20 -3.20 10.66 -8.94
CA ALA A 20 -3.54 9.71 -10.01
C ALA A 20 -3.90 8.34 -9.42
N THR A 21 -3.13 7.90 -8.45
CA THR A 21 -3.37 6.61 -7.80
C THR A 21 -4.69 6.65 -7.03
N HIS A 22 -4.94 7.75 -6.33
CA HIS A 22 -6.18 7.93 -5.61
C HIS A 22 -7.38 7.81 -6.54
N ASN A 23 -7.34 8.51 -7.66
CA ASN A 23 -8.47 8.51 -8.60
C ASN A 23 -8.72 7.12 -9.16
N LEU A 24 -7.66 6.42 -9.50
CA LEU A 24 -7.78 5.07 -10.04
C LEU A 24 -8.39 4.12 -9.00
N VAL A 25 -7.85 4.11 -7.80
CA VAL A 25 -8.30 3.17 -6.77
C VAL A 25 -9.73 3.49 -6.35
N ARG A 26 -10.05 4.76 -6.23
CA ARG A 26 -11.42 5.15 -5.88
C ARG A 26 -12.41 4.70 -6.95
N SER A 27 -12.01 4.78 -8.21
CA SER A 27 -12.90 4.37 -9.31
C SER A 27 -13.23 2.88 -9.27
N LEU A 28 -12.44 2.10 -8.54
CA LEU A 28 -12.68 0.68 -8.39
C LEU A 28 -13.66 0.36 -7.25
N GLY A 29 -14.10 1.37 -6.54
CA GLY A 29 -15.10 1.18 -5.49
C GLY A 29 -14.54 1.10 -4.07
N TYR A 30 -13.25 1.29 -3.90
CA TYR A 30 -12.64 1.25 -2.58
C TYR A 30 -12.73 2.59 -1.86
N VAL A 31 -12.66 2.54 -0.54
CA VAL A 31 -12.49 3.75 0.27
C VAL A 31 -11.00 4.07 0.24
N VAL A 32 -10.65 5.31 -0.05
CA VAL A 32 -9.24 5.69 -0.23
C VAL A 32 -8.89 6.88 0.65
N HIS A 33 -7.76 6.75 1.35
CA HIS A 33 -7.16 7.86 2.08
C HIS A 33 -5.75 8.05 1.55
N THR A 34 -5.31 9.30 1.48
CA THR A 34 -3.99 9.60 0.94
C THR A 34 -3.14 10.35 1.95
N PHE A 35 -1.85 10.13 1.90
CA PHE A 35 -0.89 10.72 2.83
C PHE A 35 0.37 11.10 2.08
N ALA A 36 0.95 12.23 2.45
CA ALA A 36 2.15 12.72 1.81
C ALA A 36 3.43 12.12 2.40
N SER A 37 3.32 11.48 3.55
CA SER A 37 4.48 10.89 4.21
C SER A 37 4.06 9.71 5.08
N ALA A 38 5.04 8.87 5.42
CA ALA A 38 4.79 7.75 6.31
C ALA A 38 4.37 8.25 7.69
N GLU A 39 4.99 9.32 8.15
CA GLU A 39 4.65 9.90 9.46
C GLU A 39 3.20 10.35 9.52
N GLU A 40 2.73 10.95 8.45
CA GLU A 40 1.34 11.40 8.36
C GLU A 40 0.39 10.21 8.51
N PHE A 41 0.71 9.12 7.82
CA PHE A 41 -0.09 7.90 7.91
C PHE A 41 -0.08 7.33 9.32
N LEU A 42 1.08 7.30 9.95
CA LEU A 42 1.20 6.74 11.29
C LEU A 42 0.41 7.52 12.34
N ARG A 43 0.18 8.80 12.09
CA ARG A 43 -0.60 9.63 13.01
C ARG A 43 -2.09 9.63 12.68
N SER A 44 -2.47 8.97 11.62
CA SER A 44 -3.85 9.02 11.14
C SER A 44 -4.75 8.07 11.92
N PRO A 45 -6.01 8.47 12.17
CA PRO A 45 -6.97 7.54 12.75
C PRO A 45 -7.33 6.39 11.81
N HIS A 46 -6.97 6.51 10.53
CA HIS A 46 -7.27 5.47 9.54
C HIS A 46 -6.26 4.35 9.51
N LEU A 47 -5.20 4.45 10.31
CA LEU A 47 -4.16 3.43 10.35
C LEU A 47 -4.74 2.05 10.61
N ASN A 48 -5.59 1.93 11.62
CA ASN A 48 -6.13 0.64 12.03
C ASN A 48 -7.24 0.13 11.12
N ASP A 49 -7.80 1.01 10.29
CA ASP A 49 -8.87 0.63 9.36
C ASP A 49 -8.35 0.19 8.01
N THR A 50 -7.06 0.40 7.76
CA THR A 50 -6.50 0.17 6.44
C THR A 50 -6.43 -1.32 6.11
N SER A 51 -6.96 -1.68 4.95
CA SER A 51 -6.94 -3.05 4.45
C SER A 51 -5.71 -3.34 3.61
N CYS A 52 -5.18 -2.32 2.95
CA CYS A 52 -3.99 -2.46 2.11
C CYS A 52 -3.31 -1.10 1.99
N VAL A 53 -1.99 -1.10 1.99
CA VAL A 53 -1.19 0.12 1.85
C VAL A 53 -0.52 0.11 0.48
N ILE A 54 -0.62 1.23 -0.23
CA ILE A 54 0.15 1.45 -1.46
C ILE A 54 1.17 2.52 -1.11
N ALA A 55 2.44 2.18 -1.06
CA ALA A 55 3.47 3.09 -0.56
C ALA A 55 4.64 3.21 -1.51
N ASP A 56 5.10 4.45 -1.71
CA ASP A 56 6.33 4.71 -2.43
C ASP A 56 7.49 4.22 -1.57
N VAL A 57 8.43 3.53 -2.19
CA VAL A 57 9.62 3.08 -1.49
C VAL A 57 10.50 4.27 -1.11
N GLN A 58 10.62 5.25 -2.02
CA GLN A 58 11.50 6.40 -1.84
C GLN A 58 10.74 7.59 -1.28
N MET A 59 10.85 7.81 0.01
CA MET A 59 10.24 8.97 0.65
C MET A 59 11.22 9.56 1.66
N PRO A 60 11.18 10.89 1.86
CA PRO A 60 12.04 11.52 2.87
C PRO A 60 11.71 10.98 4.26
N THR A 61 12.67 10.94 5.12
CA THR A 61 12.55 10.58 6.54
C THR A 61 12.29 9.10 6.75
N MET A 62 11.21 8.57 6.22
CA MET A 62 10.88 7.16 6.39
C MET A 62 10.43 6.61 5.05
N SER A 63 11.11 5.60 4.54
CA SER A 63 10.77 4.95 3.29
C SER A 63 9.56 4.04 3.47
N GLY A 64 8.96 3.61 2.35
CA GLY A 64 7.86 2.67 2.41
C GLY A 64 8.25 1.36 3.05
N ILE A 65 9.47 0.91 2.80
CA ILE A 65 9.96 -0.33 3.37
C ILE A 65 10.15 -0.19 4.88
N GLU A 66 10.69 0.95 5.31
CA GLU A 66 10.84 1.22 6.73
C GLU A 66 9.49 1.31 7.43
N LEU A 67 8.51 1.88 6.74
CA LEU A 67 7.15 1.96 7.28
C LEU A 67 6.59 0.56 7.50
N GLN A 68 6.75 -0.33 6.54
CA GLN A 68 6.27 -1.70 6.70
C GLN A 68 6.94 -2.39 7.88
N ALA A 69 8.26 -2.23 8.00
CA ALA A 69 8.98 -2.83 9.10
C ALA A 69 8.49 -2.29 10.45
N HIS A 70 8.22 -0.99 10.50
CA HIS A 70 7.71 -0.35 11.71
C HIS A 70 6.35 -0.94 12.11
N LEU A 71 5.45 -1.13 11.14
CA LEU A 71 4.14 -1.68 11.41
C LEU A 71 4.21 -3.14 11.84
N LEU A 72 5.07 -3.92 11.19
CA LEU A 72 5.24 -5.31 11.56
C LEU A 72 5.77 -5.45 12.98
N ALA A 73 6.67 -4.57 13.38
CA ALA A 73 7.21 -4.58 14.73
C ALA A 73 6.14 -4.30 15.78
N LYS A 74 5.07 -3.63 15.38
CA LYS A 74 3.95 -3.33 16.26
C LYS A 74 2.79 -4.32 16.12
N GLY A 75 2.97 -5.35 15.33
CA GLY A 75 1.94 -6.37 15.15
C GLY A 75 0.93 -6.06 14.08
N HIS A 76 1.10 -4.99 13.31
CA HIS A 76 0.20 -4.64 12.22
C HIS A 76 0.63 -5.37 10.95
N ARG A 77 -0.19 -6.30 10.50
CA ARG A 77 0.15 -7.14 9.35
C ARG A 77 -0.73 -6.81 8.15
N VAL A 78 -0.68 -5.57 7.73
CA VAL A 78 -1.44 -5.14 6.57
C VAL A 78 -0.62 -5.40 5.30
N PRO A 79 -1.26 -5.87 4.21
CA PRO A 79 -0.50 -6.08 2.97
C PRO A 79 -0.04 -4.77 2.36
N PHE A 80 1.14 -4.81 1.75
CA PHE A 80 1.75 -3.64 1.14
C PHE A 80 1.96 -3.86 -0.35
N ILE A 81 1.65 -2.83 -1.14
CA ILE A 81 2.03 -2.74 -2.53
C ILE A 81 3.04 -1.61 -2.60
N PHE A 82 4.26 -1.91 -3.00
CA PHE A 82 5.33 -0.91 -3.08
C PHE A 82 5.45 -0.37 -4.49
N ILE A 83 5.63 0.94 -4.58
CA ILE A 83 5.86 1.61 -5.85
C ILE A 83 7.26 2.22 -5.77
N THR A 84 8.06 2.01 -6.80
CA THR A 84 9.43 2.50 -6.79
C THR A 84 9.83 3.02 -8.16
N ALA A 85 10.66 4.06 -8.19
CA ALA A 85 11.25 4.56 -9.42
C ALA A 85 12.53 3.81 -9.77
N PHE A 86 12.97 2.92 -8.88
CA PHE A 86 14.24 2.20 -9.03
C PHE A 86 14.01 0.74 -9.37
N ALA A 87 15.09 -0.02 -9.47
CA ALA A 87 14.98 -1.43 -9.78
C ALA A 87 14.20 -2.16 -8.72
N VAL A 88 13.19 -2.90 -9.15
CA VAL A 88 12.32 -3.64 -8.25
C VAL A 88 13.10 -4.64 -7.40
N GLU A 89 14.12 -5.26 -7.99
CA GLU A 89 14.93 -6.24 -7.26
C GLU A 89 15.61 -5.62 -6.05
N SER A 90 16.12 -4.40 -6.20
CA SER A 90 16.75 -3.71 -5.06
C SER A 90 15.79 -3.47 -3.92
N ALA A 91 14.58 -3.02 -4.26
CA ALA A 91 13.57 -2.77 -3.27
C ALA A 91 13.13 -4.05 -2.59
N ARG A 92 12.94 -5.09 -3.40
CA ARG A 92 12.49 -6.38 -2.90
C ARG A 92 13.50 -7.00 -1.94
N ALA A 93 14.78 -6.82 -2.22
CA ALA A 93 15.84 -7.37 -1.37
C ALA A 93 15.86 -6.74 0.02
N ARG A 94 15.37 -5.51 0.13
CA ARG A 94 15.39 -4.79 1.41
C ARG A 94 14.09 -4.94 2.19
N ALA A 95 13.02 -5.38 1.54
CA ALA A 95 11.71 -5.45 2.19
C ALA A 95 11.60 -6.65 3.11
N PRO A 96 10.86 -6.53 4.22
CA PRO A 96 10.55 -7.68 5.06
C PRO A 96 9.82 -8.73 4.23
N ARG A 97 10.03 -9.98 4.53
CA ARG A 97 9.40 -11.05 3.79
C ARG A 97 7.90 -11.08 3.95
N ALA A 98 7.43 -10.82 5.14
CA ALA A 98 6.01 -10.89 5.44
C ALA A 98 5.31 -9.63 4.98
N GLY A 99 4.17 -9.78 4.31
CA GLY A 99 3.28 -8.68 4.04
C GLY A 99 3.44 -7.96 2.72
N ALA A 100 4.57 -8.09 2.05
CA ALA A 100 4.74 -7.44 0.75
C ALA A 100 4.07 -8.29 -0.32
N THR A 101 3.14 -7.70 -1.04
CA THR A 101 2.39 -8.42 -2.07
C THR A 101 2.93 -8.16 -3.45
N CYS A 102 3.22 -6.90 -3.76
CA CYS A 102 3.65 -6.52 -5.10
C CYS A 102 4.67 -5.39 -5.03
N PHE A 103 5.51 -5.33 -6.05
CA PHE A 103 6.42 -4.22 -6.28
C PHE A 103 6.18 -3.71 -7.68
N LEU A 104 5.85 -2.44 -7.82
CA LEU A 104 5.58 -1.82 -9.12
C LEU A 104 6.62 -0.75 -9.39
N THR A 105 7.07 -0.67 -10.63
CA THR A 105 8.01 0.36 -11.07
C THR A 105 7.25 1.53 -11.67
N LYS A 106 7.61 2.74 -11.30
CA LYS A 106 7.02 3.94 -11.89
C LYS A 106 7.58 4.17 -13.29
N PRO A 107 6.77 4.58 -14.24
CA PRO A 107 5.31 4.67 -14.17
C PRO A 107 4.71 3.28 -14.28
N PHE A 108 3.65 3.04 -13.55
CA PHE A 108 3.03 1.72 -13.57
C PHE A 108 1.71 1.78 -14.33
N ASP A 109 1.32 0.62 -14.80
CA ASP A 109 0.12 0.42 -15.55
C ASP A 109 -1.05 0.20 -14.57
N GLY A 110 -2.16 0.87 -14.82
CA GLY A 110 -3.33 0.75 -13.94
C GLY A 110 -3.82 -0.68 -13.81
N GLU A 111 -3.76 -1.41 -14.89
CA GLU A 111 -4.20 -2.80 -14.88
C GLU A 111 -3.35 -3.66 -13.96
N THR A 112 -2.06 -3.40 -13.94
CA THR A 112 -1.14 -4.11 -13.06
C THR A 112 -1.44 -3.78 -11.60
N LEU A 113 -1.75 -2.52 -11.30
CA LEU A 113 -2.12 -2.13 -9.95
C LEU A 113 -3.40 -2.84 -9.51
N VAL A 114 -4.38 -2.96 -10.40
CA VAL A 114 -5.63 -3.65 -10.08
C VAL A 114 -5.34 -5.10 -9.70
N LYS A 115 -4.49 -5.77 -10.45
CA LYS A 115 -4.13 -7.15 -10.15
C LYS A 115 -3.43 -7.27 -8.81
N CYS A 116 -2.59 -6.31 -8.48
CA CYS A 116 -1.91 -6.30 -7.19
C CYS A 116 -2.88 -6.10 -6.04
N LEU A 117 -3.85 -5.20 -6.23
CA LEU A 117 -4.86 -4.98 -5.22
C LEU A 117 -5.70 -6.23 -4.99
N ASP A 118 -6.12 -6.87 -6.07
CA ASP A 118 -6.90 -8.10 -5.96
C ASP A 118 -6.13 -9.16 -5.20
N ALA A 119 -4.85 -9.32 -5.52
CA ALA A 119 -4.02 -10.32 -4.85
C ALA A 119 -3.83 -9.98 -3.38
N ALA A 120 -3.61 -8.71 -3.07
CA ALA A 120 -3.38 -8.28 -1.70
C ALA A 120 -4.62 -8.50 -0.84
N LEU A 121 -5.77 -8.10 -1.36
CA LEU A 121 -7.01 -8.19 -0.60
C LEU A 121 -7.51 -9.62 -0.50
N GLU A 122 -7.33 -10.38 -1.54
CA GLU A 122 -7.72 -11.77 -1.57
C GLU A 122 -6.88 -12.59 -0.61
N GLY A 123 -5.55 -12.40 -0.67
CA GLY A 123 -4.65 -13.11 0.22
C GLY A 123 -4.89 -12.76 1.68
N HIS A 124 -5.21 -11.50 1.94
CA HIS A 124 -5.48 -11.04 3.29
C HIS A 124 -6.77 -11.67 3.84
N GLY A 125 -7.80 -11.75 3.00
CA GLY A 125 -9.07 -12.30 3.41
C GLY A 125 -9.09 -13.82 3.40
N GLU A 126 -8.26 -14.40 2.59
CA GLU A 126 -8.26 -15.83 2.37
C GLU A 126 -7.98 -16.63 3.63
N GLY A 127 -7.15 -16.10 4.50
CA GLY A 127 -6.84 -16.77 5.75
C GLY A 127 -8.06 -17.03 6.60
N THR A 128 -9.13 -16.33 6.34
CA THR A 128 -10.36 -16.47 7.12
C THR A 128 -11.42 -17.31 6.42
N SER A 129 -11.21 -17.61 5.16
CA SER A 129 -12.26 -18.24 4.38
C SER A 129 -12.24 -19.76 4.48
N ILE A 130 -11.20 -20.29 4.99
CA ILE A 130 -11.10 -21.74 5.13
C ILE A 130 -11.51 -22.23 6.52
#